data_4ddf49a13e2ff337c1642b8fc51091f7
#
_entry.id   4ddf49a13e2ff337c1642b8fc51091f7
#
_cell.length_a   1.000
_cell.length_b   1.000
_cell.length_c   1.000
_cell.angle_alpha   90.00
_cell.angle_beta   90.00
_cell.angle_gamma   90.00
#
_symmetry.space_group_name_H-M   'P 1'
#
loop_
_entity.id
_entity.type
_entity.pdbx_description
1 polymer ?
#
loop_
_entity_poly.entity_id
_entity_poly.type
_entity_poly.pdbx_seq_one_letter_code
_entity_poly.pdbx_strand_id
1 'polypeptide(L)'
;LLSDISHELRTPLTRLQLGTALLRRRSGESKELERIETEAQRLDSMINDLLVMSRNQQKNALVSETIKANQLWSEVLDNAAFEAEQMGKSLTVNFPPGPWPLYGNPNALESALENIVRNALRYSHTKIEVGFAVDKDGITITVDDDGPGVSPEDREQIFRPFYRTDEARDRESGGTGLGLAIVETAIQQHRGWVKAEDSPLGGLRLVIWLPLY
;
A
#
# COMPACT_ATOMS: atom_id res chain seq x y z
N LEU A 1 23.07 -2.50 4.62
CA LEU A 1 23.30 -1.06 4.38
C LEU A 1 22.00 -0.23 4.53
N LEU A 2 20.92 -0.54 3.78
CA LEU A 2 19.65 0.21 3.92
C LEU A 2 18.97 0.00 5.28
N SER A 3 19.07 -1.21 5.85
CA SER A 3 18.59 -1.50 7.19
C SER A 3 19.30 -0.66 8.26
N ASP A 4 20.62 -0.51 8.14
CA ASP A 4 21.41 0.25 9.09
C ASP A 4 21.08 1.75 8.98
N ILE A 5 20.98 2.28 7.76
CA ILE A 5 20.56 3.66 7.51
C ILE A 5 19.17 3.94 8.09
N SER A 6 18.24 3.00 7.95
CA SER A 6 16.89 3.19 8.48
C SER A 6 16.85 3.20 10.01
N HIS A 7 17.67 2.37 10.67
CA HIS A 7 17.84 2.44 12.13
C HIS A 7 18.46 3.78 12.57
N GLU A 8 19.48 4.24 11.86
CA GLU A 8 20.12 5.55 12.13
C GLU A 8 19.18 6.74 11.90
N LEU A 9 18.25 6.65 10.95
CA LEU A 9 17.25 7.69 10.70
C LEU A 9 16.09 7.65 11.71
N ARG A 10 15.69 6.47 12.19
CA ARG A 10 14.60 6.34 13.17
C ARG A 10 14.91 7.00 14.50
N THR A 11 16.15 6.92 14.95
CA THR A 11 16.58 7.51 16.23
C THR A 11 16.37 9.03 16.29
N PRO A 12 16.88 9.86 15.34
CA PRO A 12 16.62 11.30 15.35
C PRO A 12 15.14 11.64 15.15
N LEU A 13 14.43 10.85 14.34
CA LEU A 13 13.00 11.04 14.12
C LEU A 13 12.19 10.83 15.40
N THR A 14 12.48 9.78 16.18
CA THR A 14 11.86 9.54 17.48
C THR A 14 12.13 10.69 18.46
N ARG A 15 13.35 11.24 18.46
CA ARG A 15 13.68 12.42 19.29
C ARG A 15 12.89 13.65 18.87
N LEU A 16 12.70 13.86 17.57
CA LEU A 16 11.90 14.97 17.03
C LEU A 16 10.43 14.82 17.43
N GLN A 17 9.84 13.62 17.28
CA GLN A 17 8.46 13.32 17.72
C GLN A 17 8.28 13.54 19.24
N LEU A 18 9.25 13.11 20.06
CA LEU A 18 9.23 13.35 21.49
C LEU A 18 9.32 14.84 21.82
N GLY A 19 10.19 15.59 21.10
CA GLY A 19 10.34 17.03 21.27
C GLY A 19 9.05 17.80 20.96
N THR A 20 8.37 17.46 19.87
CA THR A 20 7.07 18.06 19.49
C THR A 20 5.98 17.73 20.49
N ALA A 21 5.90 16.48 20.98
CA ALA A 21 4.95 16.10 22.03
C ALA A 21 5.17 16.85 23.35
N LEU A 22 6.44 17.08 23.73
CA LEU A 22 6.76 17.88 24.91
C LEU A 22 6.43 19.36 24.72
N LEU A 23 6.66 19.92 23.54
CA LEU A 23 6.27 21.30 23.20
C LEU A 23 4.75 21.45 23.25
N ARG A 24 3.99 20.54 22.64
CA ARG A 24 2.52 20.52 22.71
C ARG A 24 2.02 20.56 24.14
N ARG A 25 2.64 19.76 25.02
CA ARG A 25 2.26 19.71 26.44
C ARG A 25 2.54 20.99 27.21
N ARG A 26 3.60 21.75 26.81
CA ARG A 26 4.01 22.99 27.50
C ARG A 26 3.34 24.23 26.94
N SER A 27 3.17 24.31 25.64
CA SER A 27 2.75 25.52 24.92
C SER A 27 1.34 25.42 24.33
N GLY A 28 0.69 24.25 24.48
CA GLY A 28 -0.58 23.97 23.83
C GLY A 28 -0.44 23.60 22.34
N GLU A 29 -1.57 23.56 21.66
CA GLU A 29 -1.62 23.24 20.23
C GLU A 29 -1.26 24.46 19.37
N SER A 30 -0.49 24.21 18.30
CA SER A 30 -0.26 25.21 17.25
C SER A 30 -0.27 24.54 15.87
N LYS A 31 -0.63 25.29 14.83
CA LYS A 31 -0.59 24.77 13.45
C LYS A 31 0.81 24.34 13.02
N GLU A 32 1.84 25.00 13.53
CA GLU A 32 3.23 24.67 13.26
C GLU A 32 3.61 23.33 13.88
N LEU A 33 3.19 23.05 15.11
CA LEU A 33 3.40 21.75 15.76
C LEU A 33 2.68 20.63 15.04
N GLU A 34 1.42 20.84 14.67
CA GLU A 34 0.64 19.85 13.90
C GLU A 34 1.31 19.53 12.56
N ARG A 35 1.83 20.57 11.88
CA ARG A 35 2.56 20.38 10.63
C ARG A 35 3.87 19.61 10.81
N ILE A 36 4.64 19.90 11.85
CA ILE A 36 5.88 19.18 12.16
C ILE A 36 5.59 17.72 12.47
N GLU A 37 4.56 17.43 13.24
CA GLU A 37 4.17 16.05 13.56
C GLU A 37 3.72 15.28 12.30
N THR A 38 2.95 15.91 11.42
CA THR A 38 2.53 15.33 10.15
C THR A 38 3.73 14.97 9.27
N GLU A 39 4.70 15.87 9.14
CA GLU A 39 5.92 15.61 8.37
C GLU A 39 6.80 14.54 9.05
N ALA A 40 6.87 14.50 10.37
CA ALA A 40 7.60 13.47 11.09
C ALA A 40 6.98 12.08 10.89
N GLN A 41 5.65 11.97 10.93
CA GLN A 41 4.92 10.73 10.64
C GLN A 41 5.14 10.29 9.18
N ARG A 42 5.16 11.24 8.24
CA ARG A 42 5.45 10.97 6.84
C ARG A 42 6.85 10.41 6.64
N LEU A 43 7.86 10.98 7.31
CA LEU A 43 9.23 10.48 7.27
C LEU A 43 9.33 9.07 7.85
N ASP A 44 8.64 8.77 8.95
CA ASP A 44 8.62 7.43 9.54
C ASP A 44 8.01 6.40 8.57
N SER A 45 6.90 6.74 7.93
CA SER A 45 6.30 5.92 6.88
C SER A 45 7.26 5.66 5.71
N MET A 46 7.97 6.70 5.23
CA MET A 46 8.96 6.55 4.15
C MET A 46 10.11 5.63 4.55
N ILE A 47 10.60 5.73 5.78
CA ILE A 47 11.67 4.86 6.29
C ILE A 47 11.20 3.40 6.33
N ASN A 48 9.97 3.16 6.80
CA ASN A 48 9.39 1.83 6.84
C ASN A 48 9.20 1.24 5.42
N ASP A 49 8.69 2.02 4.48
CA ASP A 49 8.52 1.62 3.09
C ASP A 49 9.86 1.27 2.43
N LEU A 50 10.89 2.06 2.67
CA LEU A 50 12.26 1.78 2.20
C LEU A 50 12.82 0.49 2.78
N LEU A 51 12.55 0.20 4.06
CA LEU A 51 12.94 -1.06 4.69
C LEU A 51 12.24 -2.25 4.06
N VAL A 52 10.95 -2.14 3.78
CA VAL A 52 10.17 -3.20 3.10
C VAL A 52 10.73 -3.44 1.70
N MET A 53 10.99 -2.40 0.92
CA MET A 53 11.62 -2.52 -0.40
C MET A 53 13.00 -3.20 -0.32
N SER A 54 13.83 -2.78 0.63
CA SER A 54 15.17 -3.36 0.82
C SER A 54 15.12 -4.85 1.17
N ARG A 55 14.21 -5.24 2.06
CA ARG A 55 14.01 -6.66 2.43
C ARG A 55 13.52 -7.48 1.23
N ASN A 56 12.57 -6.93 0.48
CA ASN A 56 12.04 -7.59 -0.71
C ASN A 56 13.12 -7.76 -1.80
N GLN A 57 14.08 -6.85 -1.94
CA GLN A 57 15.18 -6.98 -2.90
C GLN A 57 16.23 -8.01 -2.51
N GLN A 58 16.35 -8.37 -1.23
CA GLN A 58 17.29 -9.42 -0.77
C GLN A 58 16.70 -10.80 -1.03
N LYS A 59 16.98 -11.37 -2.20
CA LYS A 59 16.51 -12.70 -2.66
C LYS A 59 16.69 -13.87 -1.67
N ASN A 60 17.53 -13.73 -0.66
CA ASN A 60 17.86 -14.79 0.32
C ASN A 60 17.10 -14.70 1.64
N ALA A 61 16.27 -13.68 1.85
CA ALA A 61 15.56 -13.48 3.14
C ALA A 61 14.09 -13.91 3.12
N LEU A 62 13.58 -14.35 1.96
CA LEU A 62 12.17 -14.69 1.79
C LEU A 62 11.97 -16.18 2.12
N VAL A 63 11.47 -16.45 3.32
CA VAL A 63 10.88 -17.76 3.62
C VAL A 63 9.62 -17.85 2.76
N SER A 64 9.69 -18.67 1.71
CA SER A 64 8.54 -18.98 0.87
C SER A 64 7.89 -20.27 1.34
N GLU A 65 6.58 -20.24 1.45
CA GLU A 65 5.77 -21.38 1.89
C GLU A 65 4.49 -21.48 1.06
N THR A 66 3.82 -22.62 1.15
CA THR A 66 2.50 -22.79 0.55
C THR A 66 1.44 -22.17 1.47
N ILE A 67 0.69 -21.21 0.94
CA ILE A 67 -0.28 -20.41 1.68
C ILE A 67 -1.63 -20.51 0.98
N LYS A 68 -2.71 -20.49 1.74
CA LYS A 68 -4.07 -20.38 1.18
C LYS A 68 -4.46 -18.90 1.05
N ALA A 69 -4.91 -18.49 -0.11
CA ALA A 69 -5.28 -17.11 -0.42
C ALA A 69 -6.28 -16.51 0.57
N ASN A 70 -7.30 -17.26 0.98
CA ASN A 70 -8.26 -16.81 1.98
C ASN A 70 -7.63 -16.59 3.36
N GLN A 71 -6.69 -17.42 3.79
CA GLN A 71 -5.98 -17.23 5.05
C GLN A 71 -5.05 -16.02 5.03
N LEU A 72 -4.44 -15.78 3.86
CA LEU A 72 -3.51 -14.68 3.66
C LEU A 72 -4.20 -13.31 3.69
N TRP A 73 -5.34 -13.17 3.03
CA TRP A 73 -5.90 -11.84 2.73
C TRP A 73 -7.17 -11.47 3.49
N SER A 74 -7.83 -12.41 4.21
CA SER A 74 -9.07 -12.08 4.93
C SER A 74 -8.88 -10.95 5.94
N GLU A 75 -7.82 -11.00 6.74
CA GLU A 75 -7.55 -9.97 7.76
C GLU A 75 -7.26 -8.60 7.12
N VAL A 76 -6.50 -8.56 6.02
CA VAL A 76 -6.24 -7.32 5.27
C VAL A 76 -7.54 -6.69 4.79
N LEU A 77 -8.44 -7.50 4.25
CA LEU A 77 -9.73 -7.04 3.73
C LEU A 77 -10.67 -6.56 4.84
N ASP A 78 -10.73 -7.27 5.96
CA ASP A 78 -11.53 -6.89 7.12
C ASP A 78 -11.04 -5.57 7.73
N ASN A 79 -9.74 -5.41 7.90
CA ASN A 79 -9.13 -4.16 8.37
C ASN A 79 -9.39 -3.01 7.41
N ALA A 80 -9.28 -3.25 6.11
CA ALA A 80 -9.54 -2.23 5.09
C ALA A 80 -11.01 -1.81 5.04
N ALA A 81 -11.95 -2.73 5.21
CA ALA A 81 -13.36 -2.44 5.28
C ALA A 81 -13.69 -1.58 6.50
N PHE A 82 -13.11 -1.89 7.65
CA PHE A 82 -13.24 -1.08 8.85
C PHE A 82 -12.68 0.33 8.68
N GLU A 83 -11.48 0.46 8.08
CA GLU A 83 -10.87 1.76 7.81
C GLU A 83 -11.73 2.60 6.84
N ALA A 84 -12.27 1.97 5.79
CA ALA A 84 -13.19 2.62 4.86
C ALA A 84 -14.40 3.21 5.59
N GLU A 85 -15.03 2.45 6.46
CA GLU A 85 -16.18 2.90 7.26
C GLU A 85 -15.82 4.12 8.13
N GLN A 86 -14.66 4.11 8.79
CA GLN A 86 -14.17 5.25 9.58
C GLN A 86 -13.94 6.50 8.74
N MET A 87 -13.60 6.33 7.46
CA MET A 87 -13.44 7.43 6.49
C MET A 87 -14.74 7.85 5.82
N GLY A 88 -15.89 7.24 6.18
CA GLY A 88 -17.18 7.49 5.52
C GLY A 88 -17.25 6.96 4.09
N LYS A 89 -16.45 5.94 3.76
CA LYS A 89 -16.40 5.28 2.44
C LYS A 89 -16.94 3.87 2.54
N SER A 90 -17.29 3.28 1.39
CA SER A 90 -17.69 1.88 1.31
C SER A 90 -16.61 1.04 0.62
N LEU A 91 -16.22 -0.06 1.23
CA LEU A 91 -15.39 -1.08 0.60
C LEU A 91 -16.21 -2.38 0.50
N THR A 92 -16.39 -2.86 -0.71
CA THR A 92 -17.13 -4.10 -0.98
C THR A 92 -16.18 -5.13 -1.56
N VAL A 93 -16.18 -6.33 -0.98
CA VAL A 93 -15.45 -7.48 -1.53
C VAL A 93 -16.43 -8.30 -2.37
N ASN A 94 -16.32 -8.14 -3.68
CA ASN A 94 -17.06 -8.96 -4.65
C ASN A 94 -16.23 -10.22 -4.88
N PHE A 95 -16.76 -11.41 -4.66
CA PHE A 95 -15.98 -12.65 -4.80
C PHE A 95 -14.75 -12.70 -3.88
N PRO A 96 -14.93 -13.02 -2.59
CA PRO A 96 -13.83 -13.12 -1.63
C PRO A 96 -12.83 -14.24 -2.00
N PRO A 97 -11.58 -14.16 -1.53
CA PRO A 97 -10.58 -15.16 -1.85
C PRO A 97 -10.97 -16.54 -1.32
N GLY A 98 -10.83 -17.56 -2.17
CA GLY A 98 -11.01 -18.96 -1.80
C GLY A 98 -9.74 -19.58 -1.20
N PRO A 99 -9.78 -20.89 -0.85
CA PRO A 99 -8.64 -21.61 -0.28
C PRO A 99 -7.62 -22.01 -1.36
N TRP A 100 -7.33 -21.12 -2.29
CA TRP A 100 -6.44 -21.37 -3.42
C TRP A 100 -4.98 -21.37 -2.97
N PRO A 101 -4.18 -22.39 -3.38
CA PRO A 101 -2.80 -22.48 -2.96
C PRO A 101 -1.93 -21.49 -3.74
N LEU A 102 -1.13 -20.73 -3.00
CA LEU A 102 -0.08 -19.85 -3.49
C LEU A 102 1.25 -20.30 -2.90
N TYR A 103 2.33 -20.13 -3.63
CA TYR A 103 3.67 -20.32 -3.10
C TYR A 103 4.42 -18.99 -3.07
N GLY A 104 4.82 -18.57 -1.89
CA GLY A 104 5.51 -17.31 -1.76
C GLY A 104 5.76 -16.87 -0.32
N ASN A 105 6.20 -15.64 -0.19
CA ASN A 105 6.37 -14.98 1.10
C ASN A 105 5.06 -14.35 1.55
N PRO A 106 4.47 -14.79 2.69
CA PRO A 106 3.20 -14.26 3.19
C PRO A 106 3.24 -12.76 3.38
N ASN A 107 4.26 -12.27 4.07
CA ASN A 107 4.37 -10.85 4.42
C ASN A 107 4.47 -9.95 3.18
N ALA A 108 5.16 -10.41 2.13
CA ALA A 108 5.28 -9.64 0.90
C ALA A 108 3.96 -9.56 0.13
N LEU A 109 3.22 -10.69 0.04
CA LEU A 109 1.93 -10.75 -0.64
C LEU A 109 0.83 -10.02 0.14
N GLU A 110 0.85 -10.10 1.46
CA GLU A 110 -0.03 -9.37 2.36
C GLU A 110 0.18 -7.85 2.22
N SER A 111 1.44 -7.42 2.31
CA SER A 111 1.84 -6.02 2.12
C SER A 111 1.48 -5.50 0.72
N ALA A 112 1.53 -6.34 -0.32
CA ALA A 112 1.14 -5.93 -1.66
C ALA A 112 -0.35 -5.59 -1.72
N LEU A 113 -1.24 -6.44 -1.21
CA LEU A 113 -2.67 -6.14 -1.19
C LEU A 113 -2.98 -4.94 -0.31
N GLU A 114 -2.37 -4.86 0.88
CA GLU A 114 -2.54 -3.73 1.80
C GLU A 114 -2.19 -2.40 1.13
N ASN A 115 -1.07 -2.32 0.42
CA ASN A 115 -0.66 -1.10 -0.27
C ASN A 115 -1.62 -0.68 -1.39
N ILE A 116 -2.16 -1.64 -2.15
CA ILE A 116 -3.14 -1.35 -3.20
C ILE A 116 -4.46 -0.86 -2.59
N VAL A 117 -4.97 -1.54 -1.58
CA VAL A 117 -6.23 -1.15 -0.93
C VAL A 117 -6.08 0.20 -0.22
N ARG A 118 -4.97 0.44 0.45
CA ARG A 118 -4.65 1.75 1.06
C ARG A 118 -4.58 2.86 0.01
N ASN A 119 -4.04 2.56 -1.18
CA ASN A 119 -4.07 3.50 -2.30
C ASN A 119 -5.50 3.84 -2.73
N ALA A 120 -6.35 2.82 -2.89
CA ALA A 120 -7.77 3.02 -3.21
C ALA A 120 -8.50 3.81 -2.11
N LEU A 121 -8.29 3.48 -0.82
CA LEU A 121 -8.84 4.24 0.31
C LEU A 121 -8.46 5.71 0.29
N ARG A 122 -7.22 6.00 -0.08
CA ARG A 122 -6.70 7.38 -0.15
C ARG A 122 -7.32 8.20 -1.26
N TYR A 123 -7.44 7.63 -2.46
CA TYR A 123 -7.82 8.38 -3.65
C TYR A 123 -9.30 8.27 -4.02
N SER A 124 -10.02 7.25 -3.57
CA SER A 124 -11.47 7.15 -3.78
C SER A 124 -12.23 8.34 -3.22
N HIS A 125 -13.35 8.66 -3.84
CA HIS A 125 -14.30 9.60 -3.27
C HIS A 125 -15.14 8.92 -2.20
N THR A 126 -15.81 7.83 -2.55
CA THR A 126 -16.77 7.14 -1.67
C THR A 126 -16.74 5.64 -1.79
N LYS A 127 -16.29 5.06 -2.92
CA LYS A 127 -16.54 3.66 -3.24
C LYS A 127 -15.27 2.92 -3.67
N ILE A 128 -15.07 1.74 -3.08
CA ILE A 128 -13.99 0.81 -3.41
C ILE A 128 -14.58 -0.58 -3.59
N GLU A 129 -14.18 -1.28 -4.64
CA GLU A 129 -14.54 -2.68 -4.85
C GLU A 129 -13.28 -3.52 -4.99
N VAL A 130 -13.26 -4.66 -4.29
CA VAL A 130 -12.17 -5.64 -4.38
C VAL A 130 -12.76 -6.94 -4.90
N GLY A 131 -12.16 -7.51 -5.93
CA GLY A 131 -12.60 -8.76 -6.53
C GLY A 131 -11.46 -9.76 -6.67
N PHE A 132 -11.78 -11.05 -6.49
CA PHE A 132 -10.86 -12.15 -6.72
C PHE A 132 -11.46 -13.10 -7.75
N ALA A 133 -10.66 -13.52 -8.71
CA ALA A 133 -11.01 -14.54 -9.68
C ALA A 133 -9.88 -15.57 -9.78
N VAL A 134 -10.21 -16.80 -10.02
CA VAL A 134 -9.24 -17.88 -10.20
C VAL A 134 -9.53 -18.62 -11.48
N ASP A 135 -8.50 -18.92 -12.22
CA ASP A 135 -8.55 -19.83 -13.37
C ASP A 135 -7.51 -20.95 -13.19
N LYS A 136 -7.28 -21.73 -14.23
CA LYS A 136 -6.33 -22.85 -14.22
C LYS A 136 -4.86 -22.42 -14.05
N ASP A 137 -4.55 -21.19 -14.38
CA ASP A 137 -3.16 -20.69 -14.47
C ASP A 137 -2.82 -19.79 -13.26
N GLY A 138 -3.83 -19.10 -12.67
CA GLY A 138 -3.53 -18.15 -11.62
C GLY A 138 -4.73 -17.53 -10.93
N ILE A 139 -4.43 -16.59 -10.04
CA ILE A 139 -5.39 -15.76 -9.32
C ILE A 139 -5.27 -14.35 -9.85
N THR A 140 -6.40 -13.74 -10.21
CA THR A 140 -6.50 -12.32 -10.54
C THR A 140 -7.16 -11.58 -9.39
N ILE A 141 -6.55 -10.49 -8.95
CA ILE A 141 -7.09 -9.60 -7.92
C ILE A 141 -7.34 -8.25 -8.59
N THR A 142 -8.53 -7.70 -8.43
CA THR A 142 -8.87 -6.36 -8.91
C THR A 142 -9.23 -5.47 -7.72
N VAL A 143 -8.72 -4.25 -7.72
CA VAL A 143 -9.12 -3.20 -6.77
C VAL A 143 -9.51 -1.98 -7.57
N ASP A 144 -10.77 -1.61 -7.46
CA ASP A 144 -11.41 -0.52 -8.15
C ASP A 144 -11.74 0.63 -7.20
N ASP A 145 -11.49 1.84 -7.59
CA ASP A 145 -11.94 3.03 -6.88
C ASP A 145 -12.75 3.98 -7.79
N ASP A 146 -13.46 4.90 -7.17
CA ASP A 146 -14.23 5.97 -7.80
C ASP A 146 -13.51 7.33 -7.74
N GLY A 147 -12.19 7.31 -7.60
CA GLY A 147 -11.36 8.51 -7.52
C GLY A 147 -11.13 9.19 -8.89
N PRO A 148 -10.11 10.06 -8.98
CA PRO A 148 -9.81 10.79 -10.21
C PRO A 148 -9.23 9.91 -11.32
N GLY A 149 -8.81 8.68 -11.01
CA GLY A 149 -8.11 7.81 -11.95
C GLY A 149 -6.66 8.23 -12.19
N VAL A 150 -6.04 7.65 -13.20
CA VAL A 150 -4.67 7.94 -13.62
C VAL A 150 -4.62 8.00 -15.14
N SER A 151 -3.98 9.04 -15.68
CA SER A 151 -3.84 9.20 -17.13
C SER A 151 -3.12 7.99 -17.77
N PRO A 152 -3.42 7.61 -19.02
CA PRO A 152 -2.74 6.49 -19.68
C PRO A 152 -1.22 6.61 -19.67
N GLU A 153 -0.68 7.83 -19.73
CA GLU A 153 0.75 8.13 -19.75
C GLU A 153 1.41 7.84 -18.40
N ASP A 154 0.66 7.97 -17.30
CA ASP A 154 1.14 7.79 -15.94
C ASP A 154 0.98 6.35 -15.43
N ARG A 155 0.19 5.49 -16.10
CA ARG A 155 -0.15 4.14 -15.61
C ARG A 155 1.06 3.23 -15.38
N GLU A 156 2.11 3.38 -16.16
CA GLU A 156 3.38 2.66 -15.92
C GLU A 156 4.26 3.41 -14.90
N GLN A 157 4.16 4.74 -14.87
CA GLN A 157 5.00 5.56 -14.01
C GLN A 157 4.64 5.45 -12.53
N ILE A 158 3.35 5.23 -12.20
CA ILE A 158 2.88 5.13 -10.81
C ILE A 158 3.50 3.99 -10.01
N PHE A 159 4.12 2.99 -10.67
CA PHE A 159 4.87 1.91 -10.04
C PHE A 159 6.33 2.26 -9.76
N ARG A 160 6.84 3.38 -10.31
CA ARG A 160 8.21 3.83 -10.03
C ARG A 160 8.33 4.40 -8.61
N PRO A 161 9.42 4.10 -7.89
CA PRO A 161 9.65 4.68 -6.58
C PRO A 161 9.59 6.21 -6.60
N PHE A 162 8.91 6.79 -5.61
CA PHE A 162 8.73 8.24 -5.42
C PHE A 162 7.92 8.97 -6.51
N TYR A 163 7.40 8.25 -7.50
CA TYR A 163 6.56 8.86 -8.51
C TYR A 163 5.19 9.23 -7.93
N ARG A 164 4.72 10.42 -8.27
CA ARG A 164 3.38 10.92 -7.94
C ARG A 164 2.88 11.76 -9.10
N THR A 165 1.62 11.59 -9.47
CA THR A 165 0.95 12.46 -10.45
C THR A 165 0.85 13.89 -9.89
N ASP A 166 0.70 14.88 -10.76
CA ASP A 166 0.60 16.28 -10.32
C ASP A 166 -0.63 16.48 -9.40
N GLU A 167 -1.77 15.88 -9.72
CA GLU A 167 -2.96 15.91 -8.87
C GLU A 167 -2.73 15.27 -7.48
N ALA A 168 -1.88 14.25 -7.39
CA ALA A 168 -1.52 13.64 -6.11
C ALA A 168 -0.53 14.48 -5.31
N ARG A 169 0.22 15.37 -5.95
CA ARG A 169 1.14 16.31 -5.27
C ARG A 169 0.39 17.44 -4.58
N ASP A 170 -0.67 17.94 -5.20
CA ASP A 170 -1.48 19.06 -4.69
C ASP A 170 -2.35 18.66 -3.50
N ARG A 171 -2.63 17.39 -3.32
CA ARG A 171 -3.34 16.89 -2.13
C ARG A 171 -2.37 16.73 -0.97
N GLU A 172 -2.64 17.41 0.15
CA GLU A 172 -1.89 17.27 1.42
C GLU A 172 -1.89 15.85 2.01
N SER A 173 -2.68 14.95 1.46
CA SER A 173 -2.75 13.54 1.84
C SER A 173 -1.49 12.75 1.43
N GLY A 174 -0.38 13.12 2.04
CA GLY A 174 0.97 12.73 1.77
C GLY A 174 1.30 11.24 1.65
N GLY A 175 1.10 10.65 0.46
CA GLY A 175 1.70 9.35 0.13
C GLY A 175 3.20 9.47 -0.08
N THR A 176 3.93 8.41 0.30
CA THR A 176 5.40 8.33 0.13
C THR A 176 5.83 8.20 -1.33
N GLY A 177 4.92 7.72 -2.21
CA GLY A 177 5.23 7.34 -3.58
C GLY A 177 5.97 5.99 -3.68
N LEU A 178 6.03 5.23 -2.59
CA LEU A 178 6.72 3.94 -2.54
C LEU A 178 5.75 2.75 -2.55
N GLY A 179 4.50 2.94 -2.13
CA GLY A 179 3.54 1.85 -1.96
C GLY A 179 3.35 0.98 -3.21
N LEU A 180 3.11 1.58 -4.37
CA LEU A 180 2.93 0.82 -5.62
C LEU A 180 4.25 0.21 -6.14
N ALA A 181 5.39 0.81 -5.88
CA ALA A 181 6.69 0.21 -6.18
C ALA A 181 6.96 -1.04 -5.32
N ILE A 182 6.54 -1.03 -4.06
CA ILE A 182 6.56 -2.21 -3.17
C ILE A 182 5.68 -3.32 -3.75
N VAL A 183 4.47 -2.98 -4.21
CA VAL A 183 3.56 -3.94 -4.86
C VAL A 183 4.21 -4.57 -6.07
N GLU A 184 4.70 -3.77 -7.02
CA GLU A 184 5.32 -4.27 -8.23
C GLU A 184 6.49 -5.21 -7.93
N THR A 185 7.38 -4.81 -7.02
CA THR A 185 8.52 -5.63 -6.59
C THR A 185 8.07 -6.96 -5.99
N ALA A 186 7.10 -6.94 -5.08
CA ALA A 186 6.59 -8.14 -4.42
C ALA A 186 5.95 -9.10 -5.44
N ILE A 187 5.08 -8.58 -6.30
CA ILE A 187 4.36 -9.39 -7.29
C ILE A 187 5.30 -10.00 -8.35
N GLN A 188 6.29 -9.24 -8.85
CA GLN A 188 7.30 -9.74 -9.78
C GLN A 188 8.15 -10.86 -9.16
N GLN A 189 8.51 -10.76 -7.88
CA GLN A 189 9.23 -11.83 -7.17
C GLN A 189 8.44 -13.13 -7.07
N HIS A 190 7.11 -13.04 -7.10
CA HIS A 190 6.19 -14.18 -7.11
C HIS A 190 5.77 -14.58 -8.54
N ARG A 191 6.52 -14.14 -9.57
CA ARG A 191 6.28 -14.43 -11.00
C ARG A 191 4.93 -13.92 -11.50
N GLY A 192 4.36 -12.96 -10.81
CA GLY A 192 3.14 -12.27 -11.19
C GLY A 192 3.41 -10.94 -11.90
N TRP A 193 2.34 -10.23 -12.16
CA TRP A 193 2.37 -8.88 -12.71
C TRP A 193 1.26 -8.02 -12.10
N VAL A 194 1.47 -6.70 -12.15
CA VAL A 194 0.50 -5.69 -11.76
C VAL A 194 0.31 -4.69 -12.88
N LYS A 195 -0.93 -4.20 -13.08
CA LYS A 195 -1.29 -3.21 -14.10
C LYS A 195 -2.28 -2.20 -13.54
N ALA A 196 -2.28 -1.02 -14.16
CA ALA A 196 -3.23 0.04 -13.91
C ALA A 196 -4.14 0.24 -15.14
N GLU A 197 -5.45 0.32 -14.91
CA GLU A 197 -6.48 0.44 -15.93
C GLU A 197 -7.56 1.44 -15.46
N ASP A 198 -8.51 1.79 -16.33
CA ASP A 198 -9.68 2.55 -15.91
C ASP A 198 -10.62 1.67 -15.09
N SER A 199 -11.07 2.21 -13.96
CA SER A 199 -12.07 1.54 -13.13
C SER A 199 -13.46 1.70 -13.74
N PRO A 200 -14.31 0.66 -13.71
CA PRO A 200 -15.73 0.79 -14.04
C PRO A 200 -16.47 1.71 -13.08
N LEU A 201 -15.87 2.04 -11.91
CA LEU A 201 -16.40 3.04 -10.98
C LEU A 201 -16.01 4.47 -11.35
N GLY A 202 -15.18 4.68 -12.37
CA GLY A 202 -14.75 5.97 -12.88
C GLY A 202 -13.37 6.44 -12.43
N GLY A 203 -12.72 5.71 -11.51
CA GLY A 203 -11.39 6.00 -11.01
C GLY A 203 -10.32 5.06 -11.55
N LEU A 204 -9.44 4.58 -10.68
CA LEU A 204 -8.35 3.67 -10.99
C LEU A 204 -8.73 2.22 -10.70
N ARG A 205 -8.41 1.33 -11.63
CA ARG A 205 -8.36 -0.12 -11.42
C ARG A 205 -6.92 -0.58 -11.35
N LEU A 206 -6.56 -1.25 -10.26
CA LEU A 206 -5.32 -1.98 -10.14
C LEU A 206 -5.60 -3.48 -10.26
N VAL A 207 -4.89 -4.15 -11.16
CA VAL A 207 -5.03 -5.59 -11.43
C VAL A 207 -3.74 -6.28 -11.07
N ILE A 208 -3.80 -7.25 -10.17
CA ILE A 208 -2.70 -8.18 -9.86
C ILE A 208 -3.04 -9.53 -10.45
N TRP A 209 -2.05 -10.20 -11.00
CA TRP A 209 -2.11 -11.61 -11.34
C TRP A 209 -0.96 -12.37 -10.68
N LEU A 210 -1.27 -13.52 -10.10
CA LEU A 210 -0.30 -14.41 -9.45
C LEU A 210 -0.54 -15.85 -9.92
N PRO A 211 0.53 -16.63 -10.23
CA PRO A 211 0.38 -18.02 -10.60
C PRO A 211 -0.10 -18.87 -9.41
N LEU A 212 -0.92 -19.88 -9.69
CA LEU A 212 -1.23 -20.93 -8.72
C LEU A 212 0.00 -21.83 -8.51
N TYR A 213 0.03 -22.47 -7.33
CA TYR A 213 1.07 -23.46 -6.98
C TYR A 213 0.53 -24.88 -7.09
#